data_7702678ae1ce917a2b14b4624cb4fb6d
#
_entry.id   7702678ae1ce917a2b14b4624cb4fb6d
#
_cell.length_a   1.000
_cell.length_b   1.000
_cell.length_c   1.000
_cell.angle_alpha   90.00
_cell.angle_beta   90.00
_cell.angle_gamma   90.00
#
_symmetry.space_group_name_H-M   'P 1'
#
loop_
_entity.id
_entity.type
_entity.pdbx_description
1 polymer ?
#
loop_
_entity_poly.entity_id
_entity_poly.type
_entity_poly.pdbx_seq_one_letter_code
_entity_poly.pdbx_strand_id
1 'polypeptide(L)' 'MKINEVISIKINKICNDRKISINKLASICCLTQSTVQHLADGNSKKPKILTIVRICDGLGISLKDFFNDEVFNNIDRED' A
#
# COMPACT_ATOMS: atom_id res chain seq x y z
N MET A 1 5.04 8.10 -12.79
CA MET A 1 4.34 6.84 -12.44
C MET A 1 2.90 7.14 -12.02
N LYS A 2 1.99 6.25 -12.30
CA LYS A 2 0.60 6.38 -11.85
C LYS A 2 0.48 6.04 -10.38
N ILE A 3 -0.55 6.56 -9.72
CA ILE A 3 -0.76 6.34 -8.28
C ILE A 3 -0.84 4.85 -7.93
N ASN A 4 -1.48 4.03 -8.77
CA ASN A 4 -1.57 2.59 -8.53
C ASN A 4 -0.19 1.91 -8.55
N GLU A 5 0.71 2.37 -9.41
CA GLU A 5 2.08 1.84 -9.47
C GLU A 5 2.88 2.23 -8.22
N VAL A 6 2.74 3.47 -7.78
CA VAL A 6 3.43 3.98 -6.58
C VAL A 6 2.97 3.23 -5.34
N ILE A 7 1.66 3.03 -5.19
CA ILE A 7 1.10 2.28 -4.06
C ILE A 7 1.61 0.82 -4.10
N SER A 8 1.63 0.21 -5.28
CA SER A 8 2.16 -1.15 -5.46
C SER A 8 3.60 -1.25 -4.95
N ILE A 9 4.44 -0.33 -5.37
CA ILE A 9 5.85 -0.28 -4.94
C ILE A 9 5.93 -0.17 -3.41
N LYS A 10 5.13 0.72 -2.82
CA LYS A 10 5.15 0.93 -1.36
C LYS A 10 4.69 -0.32 -0.60
N ILE A 11 3.61 -0.96 -1.03
CA ILE A 11 3.10 -2.17 -0.38
C ILE A 11 4.14 -3.30 -0.45
N ASN A 12 4.72 -3.53 -1.63
CA ASN A 12 5.74 -4.57 -1.79
C ASN A 12 7.00 -4.27 -0.98
N LYS A 13 7.39 -3.00 -0.91
CA LYS A 13 8.54 -2.58 -0.09
C LYS A 13 8.30 -2.85 1.39
N ILE A 14 7.11 -2.52 1.90
CA ILE A 14 6.75 -2.78 3.30
C ILE A 14 6.82 -4.29 3.60
N CYS A 15 6.24 -5.12 2.74
CA CYS A 15 6.27 -6.56 2.91
C CYS A 15 7.69 -7.09 2.89
N ASN A 16 8.51 -6.60 1.96
CA ASN A 16 9.91 -7.01 1.85
C ASN A 16 10.71 -6.60 3.09
N ASP A 17 10.55 -5.36 3.54
CA ASP A 17 11.28 -4.84 4.70
C ASP A 17 10.89 -5.57 5.99
N ARG A 18 9.64 -5.95 6.12
CA ARG A 18 9.14 -6.67 7.29
C ARG A 18 9.22 -8.18 7.15
N LYS A 19 9.63 -8.66 5.99
CA LYS A 19 9.74 -10.10 5.69
C LYS A 19 8.43 -10.83 5.90
N ILE A 20 7.34 -10.24 5.42
CA ILE A 20 6.00 -10.81 5.48
C ILE A 20 5.44 -10.96 4.06
N SER A 21 4.51 -11.90 3.90
CA SER A 21 3.78 -12.08 2.65
C SER A 21 2.64 -11.08 2.54
N ILE A 22 2.10 -10.93 1.33
CA ILE A 22 0.88 -10.14 1.10
C ILE A 22 -0.28 -10.72 1.93
N ASN A 23 -0.39 -12.05 1.99
CA ASN A 23 -1.42 -12.72 2.77
C ASN A 23 -1.29 -12.39 4.27
N LYS A 24 -0.07 -12.37 4.77
CA LYS A 24 0.20 -12.00 6.18
C LYS A 24 -0.17 -10.54 6.42
N LEU A 25 0.17 -9.64 5.51
CA LEU A 25 -0.19 -8.23 5.63
C LEU A 25 -1.71 -8.07 5.69
N ALA A 26 -2.44 -8.74 4.81
CA ALA A 26 -3.91 -8.71 4.81
C ALA A 26 -4.47 -9.17 6.16
N SER A 27 -3.93 -10.25 6.71
CA SER A 27 -4.34 -10.79 8.01
C SER A 27 -4.10 -9.79 9.14
N ILE A 28 -2.92 -9.18 9.18
CA ILE A 28 -2.57 -8.17 10.20
C ILE A 28 -3.51 -6.98 10.13
N CYS A 29 -3.89 -6.56 8.93
CA CYS A 29 -4.69 -5.36 8.69
C CYS A 29 -6.19 -5.63 8.69
N CYS A 30 -6.61 -6.86 8.94
CA CYS A 30 -8.02 -7.27 8.91
C CYS A 30 -8.70 -6.96 7.57
N LEU A 31 -7.95 -7.16 6.48
CA LEU A 31 -8.41 -6.97 5.11
C LEU A 31 -8.45 -8.31 4.40
N THR A 32 -9.23 -8.40 3.32
CA THR A 32 -9.19 -9.60 2.48
C THR A 32 -7.87 -9.64 1.71
N GLN A 33 -7.41 -10.85 1.42
CA GLN A 33 -6.18 -11.03 0.64
C GLN A 33 -6.31 -10.36 -0.73
N SER A 34 -7.47 -10.49 -1.39
CA SER A 34 -7.64 -9.90 -2.71
C SER A 34 -7.54 -8.39 -2.69
N THR A 35 -8.01 -7.72 -1.65
CA THR A 35 -7.87 -6.26 -1.52
C THR A 35 -6.40 -5.85 -1.48
N VAL A 36 -5.60 -6.51 -0.65
CA VAL A 36 -4.17 -6.20 -0.53
C VAL A 36 -3.41 -6.64 -1.77
N GLN A 37 -3.77 -7.78 -2.35
CA GLN A 37 -3.15 -8.28 -3.58
C GLN A 37 -3.35 -7.30 -4.74
N HIS A 38 -4.57 -6.74 -4.89
CA HIS A 38 -4.84 -5.74 -5.92
C HIS A 38 -3.96 -4.50 -5.76
N LEU A 39 -3.75 -4.04 -4.52
CA LEU A 39 -2.84 -2.93 -4.26
C LEU A 39 -1.41 -3.30 -4.64
N ALA A 40 -0.95 -4.48 -4.23
CA ALA A 40 0.42 -4.94 -4.47
C ALA A 40 0.70 -5.18 -5.96
N ASP A 41 -0.31 -5.57 -6.72
CA ASP A 41 -0.18 -5.84 -8.16
C ASP A 41 -0.32 -4.59 -9.02
N GLY A 42 -0.67 -3.45 -8.43
CA GLY A 42 -0.90 -2.21 -9.16
C GLY A 42 -2.23 -2.19 -9.92
N ASN A 43 -3.17 -3.08 -9.56
CA ASN A 43 -4.46 -3.18 -10.23
C ASN A 43 -5.51 -2.24 -9.66
N SER A 44 -5.26 -1.65 -8.51
CA SER A 44 -6.19 -0.73 -7.85
C SER A 44 -5.97 0.68 -8.39
N LYS A 45 -6.66 1.04 -9.46
CA LYS A 45 -6.46 2.32 -10.15
C LYS A 45 -6.89 3.53 -9.31
N LYS A 46 -7.84 3.33 -8.40
CA LYS A 46 -8.33 4.37 -7.49
C LYS A 46 -8.28 3.84 -6.05
N PRO A 47 -7.07 3.72 -5.47
CA PRO A 47 -6.95 3.19 -4.11
C PRO A 47 -7.71 4.07 -3.12
N LYS A 48 -8.44 3.43 -2.22
CA LYS A 48 -9.20 4.15 -1.19
C LYS A 48 -8.29 4.52 -0.04
N ILE A 49 -8.38 5.76 0.39
CA ILE A 49 -7.64 6.25 1.57
C ILE A 49 -7.96 5.41 2.80
N LEU A 50 -9.23 5.04 3.00
CA LEU A 50 -9.61 4.23 4.15
C LEU A 50 -8.86 2.89 4.17
N THR A 51 -8.66 2.26 3.02
CA THR A 51 -7.87 1.02 2.93
C THR A 51 -6.43 1.27 3.38
N ILE A 52 -5.83 2.38 2.97
CA ILE A 52 -4.47 2.76 3.40
C ILE A 52 -4.43 3.00 4.91
N VAL A 53 -5.45 3.67 5.47
CA VAL A 53 -5.55 3.88 6.92
C VAL A 53 -5.55 2.55 7.66
N ARG A 54 -6.32 1.57 7.19
CA ARG A 54 -6.37 0.24 7.81
C ARG A 54 -5.04 -0.49 7.74
N ILE A 55 -4.33 -0.35 6.63
CA ILE A 55 -2.99 -0.91 6.49
C ILE A 55 -2.05 -0.26 7.52
N CYS A 56 -2.08 1.05 7.64
CA CYS A 56 -1.27 1.77 8.62
C CYS A 56 -1.59 1.32 10.04
N ASP A 57 -2.87 1.19 10.38
CA ASP A 57 -3.30 0.75 11.71
C ASP A 57 -2.77 -0.66 12.02
N GLY A 58 -2.88 -1.57 11.07
CA GLY A 58 -2.38 -2.93 11.23
C GLY A 58 -0.87 -3.01 11.40
N LEU A 59 -0.15 -2.10 10.75
CA LEU A 59 1.32 -2.04 10.81
C LEU A 59 1.83 -1.20 11.99
N GLY A 60 0.95 -0.46 12.67
CA GLY A 60 1.35 0.42 13.77
C GLY A 60 2.12 1.65 13.30
N ILE A 61 1.85 2.14 12.10
CA ILE A 61 2.47 3.35 11.57
C ILE A 61 1.41 4.41 11.30
N SER A 62 1.83 5.67 11.23
CA SER A 62 0.94 6.77 10.87
C SER A 62 0.79 6.88 9.34
N LEU A 63 -0.25 7.58 8.88
CA LEU A 63 -0.36 7.95 7.47
C LEU A 63 0.84 8.78 7.02
N LYS A 64 1.33 9.65 7.89
CA LYS A 64 2.52 10.45 7.61
C LYS A 64 3.72 9.54 7.31
N ASP A 65 3.93 8.52 8.13
CA ASP A 65 5.02 7.56 7.94
C ASP A 65 4.86 6.79 6.63
N PHE A 66 3.65 6.37 6.33
CA PHE A 66 3.36 5.64 5.09
C PHE A 66 3.73 6.47 3.87
N PHE A 67 3.36 7.74 3.85
CA PHE A 67 3.60 8.63 2.72
C PHE A 67 4.94 9.35 2.75
N ASN A 68 5.73 9.14 3.80
CA ASN A 68 7.08 9.71 3.91
C ASN A 68 8.08 8.84 3.15
N ASP A 69 7.96 8.85 1.83
CA ASP A 69 8.78 8.04 0.93
C ASP A 69 8.91 8.80 -0.39
N GLU A 70 10.10 8.87 -0.94
CA GLU A 70 10.37 9.58 -2.19
C GLU A 70 9.57 9.04 -3.37
N VAL A 71 9.16 7.78 -3.32
CA VAL A 71 8.37 7.18 -4.40
C VAL A 71 7.09 7.98 -4.66
N PHE A 72 6.53 8.62 -3.63
CA PHE A 72 5.31 9.42 -3.76
C PHE A 72 5.53 10.78 -4.44
N ASN A 73 6.78 11.18 -4.66
CA ASN A 73 7.11 12.41 -5.36
C ASN A 73 7.03 12.27 -6.89
N ASN A 74 6.88 11.04 -7.38
CA ASN A 74 6.91 10.72 -8.81
C ASN A 74 5.55 10.38 -9.38
N ILE A 75 4.49 10.89 -8.77
CA ILE A 75 3.11 10.58 -9.18
C ILE A 75 2.71 11.50 -10.34
N ASP A 76 2.22 10.90 -11.43
CA ASP A 76 1.65 11.63 -12.55
C ASP A 76 0.34 12.29 -12.11
N ARG A 77 0.16 13.54 -12.47
CA ARG A 77 -1.03 14.33 -12.12
C ARG A 77 -2.15 14.19 -13.16
N GLU A 78 -1.87 13.54 -14.27
CA GLU A 78 -2.82 13.36 -15.36
C GLU A 78 -3.55 12.04 -15.22
N ASP A 79 -4.81 12.06 -15.59
CA ASP A 79 -5.64 10.86 -15.62
C ASP A 79 -5.39 10.00 -16.85
#